data_34c0bf21b9ba647a13d911d1e2f26b2a
#
_entry.id   34c0bf21b9ba647a13d911d1e2f26b2a
#
_cell.length_a   1.000
_cell.length_b   1.000
_cell.length_c   1.000
_cell.angle_alpha   90.00
_cell.angle_beta   90.00
_cell.angle_gamma   90.00
#
_symmetry.space_group_name_H-M   'P 1'
#
loop_
_entity.id
_entity.type
_entity.pdbx_description
1 polymer ?
#
loop_
_entity_poly.entity_id
_entity_poly.type
_entity_poly.pdbx_seq_one_letter_code
_entity_poly.pdbx_strand_id
1 'polypeptide(L)'
;RYFVIFGIVTSLFACGGGGGGGGSSAVTPVQVVNTAPTIADPGSLSILEGGTSIVTLSASDPQNNTLTFSIVSGDDRALFSISASGLLSFATAPDFEVPIDADADNEYLLSVQVSDGSLTDSQTLSVTVSDAFEGRVVDAPISGAAVFIDLNCNNEQNVDEPKGTTNANGYFKVDSFTLTAGCSPKVISKGGTDTKSGKALPDLALISDVPADLTKSANVTPLSTVIASVNTPEAKAAVLTALGISGSAEELLTSDGWADAEGGDENAKANQRVNQQIGLLLQTANTVTDDDDESTDVSILLAQSVAKQVATVAQAQGSIDFTASETIQTVLTDAAQEVIPAVVIETAAMAAIASSLATVNTVVSDATLDPLSDTSSDIVAASQNSLQASVADVVSGAVSLSGFASDTGATTLFANVSVADDAPDNDGDGISDAIDPDDDNDSVRDSID
;
A
#
# COMPACT_ATOMS: atom_id res chain seq x y z
N ARG A 1 24.14 -9.75 -30.97
CA ARG A 1 24.67 -9.28 -32.28
C ARG A 1 24.85 -10.52 -33.16
N TYR A 2 23.89 -10.77 -34.04
CA TYR A 2 24.12 -11.70 -35.17
C TYR A 2 23.91 -10.89 -36.44
N PHE A 3 24.98 -10.82 -37.25
CA PHE A 3 24.97 -10.24 -38.56
C PHE A 3 24.48 -11.34 -39.53
N VAL A 4 23.41 -11.08 -40.27
CA VAL A 4 23.02 -11.89 -41.42
C VAL A 4 23.53 -11.21 -42.68
N ILE A 5 24.45 -11.88 -43.34
CA ILE A 5 25.04 -11.45 -44.64
C ILE A 5 24.09 -11.88 -45.74
N PHE A 6 23.52 -10.92 -46.46
CA PHE A 6 22.82 -11.16 -47.72
C PHE A 6 23.84 -11.41 -48.83
N GLY A 7 23.91 -12.62 -49.31
CA GLY A 7 24.69 -12.99 -50.49
C GLY A 7 23.94 -12.63 -51.78
N ILE A 8 24.44 -11.63 -52.49
CA ILE A 8 23.98 -11.32 -53.83
C ILE A 8 24.66 -12.29 -54.80
N VAL A 9 23.89 -13.17 -55.41
CA VAL A 9 24.36 -14.03 -56.53
C VAL A 9 24.12 -13.26 -57.81
N THR A 10 25.17 -12.71 -58.37
CA THR A 10 25.19 -12.18 -59.77
C THR A 10 25.48 -13.32 -60.71
N SER A 11 24.49 -13.75 -61.47
CA SER A 11 24.69 -14.68 -62.61
C SER A 11 25.13 -13.93 -63.84
N LEU A 12 26.38 -14.15 -64.27
CA LEU A 12 26.86 -13.73 -65.60
C LEU A 12 26.21 -14.61 -66.69
N PHE A 13 25.51 -13.98 -67.62
CA PHE A 13 25.11 -14.61 -68.85
C PHE A 13 26.28 -14.55 -69.86
N ALA A 14 26.77 -15.74 -70.20
CA ALA A 14 27.64 -15.89 -71.37
C ALA A 14 26.77 -16.12 -72.60
N CYS A 15 26.94 -15.29 -73.60
CA CYS A 15 26.31 -15.43 -74.92
C CYS A 15 27.12 -16.46 -75.77
N GLY A 16 26.47 -17.53 -76.13
CA GLY A 16 27.02 -18.53 -77.12
C GLY A 16 25.90 -18.99 -78.04
N GLY A 17 25.94 -18.55 -79.33
CA GLY A 17 24.95 -18.88 -80.31
C GLY A 17 24.95 -20.32 -80.78
N GLY A 18 23.82 -20.83 -81.17
CA GLY A 18 23.65 -22.12 -81.86
C GLY A 18 22.17 -22.49 -81.98
N GLY A 19 21.62 -22.42 -83.20
CA GLY A 19 20.22 -22.59 -83.50
C GLY A 19 19.69 -24.05 -83.32
N GLY A 20 18.40 -24.14 -82.99
CA GLY A 20 17.61 -25.38 -82.96
C GLY A 20 16.27 -25.16 -82.31
N GLY A 21 15.18 -25.27 -83.10
CA GLY A 21 13.83 -25.08 -82.63
C GLY A 21 13.42 -26.03 -81.52
N GLY A 22 12.83 -25.43 -80.50
CA GLY A 22 12.27 -26.16 -79.40
C GLY A 22 11.26 -25.28 -78.67
N GLY A 23 10.03 -25.70 -78.54
CA GLY A 23 8.88 -24.96 -78.08
C GLY A 23 9.14 -24.25 -76.75
N SER A 24 8.85 -23.02 -76.75
CA SER A 24 8.78 -22.16 -75.53
C SER A 24 7.65 -22.71 -74.65
N SER A 25 7.98 -23.55 -73.73
CA SER A 25 7.07 -23.80 -72.60
C SER A 25 6.94 -22.47 -71.79
N ALA A 26 5.87 -21.78 -72.02
CA ALA A 26 5.49 -20.67 -71.17
C ALA A 26 5.40 -21.25 -69.75
N VAL A 27 6.35 -20.86 -68.90
CA VAL A 27 6.22 -21.09 -67.47
C VAL A 27 5.04 -20.22 -67.04
N THR A 28 3.88 -20.81 -66.89
CA THR A 28 2.78 -20.17 -66.22
C THR A 28 3.22 -19.73 -64.85
N PRO A 29 3.17 -18.47 -64.51
CA PRO A 29 3.50 -18.02 -63.15
C PRO A 29 2.58 -18.80 -62.19
N VAL A 30 3.19 -19.48 -61.23
CA VAL A 30 2.45 -20.11 -60.12
C VAL A 30 1.75 -18.95 -59.41
N GLN A 31 0.47 -18.86 -59.60
CA GLN A 31 -0.33 -17.91 -58.85
C GLN A 31 -0.33 -18.37 -57.38
N VAL A 32 0.35 -17.65 -56.50
CA VAL A 32 0.25 -17.89 -55.07
C VAL A 32 -1.19 -17.48 -54.67
N VAL A 33 -1.99 -18.47 -54.33
CA VAL A 33 -3.36 -18.24 -53.86
C VAL A 33 -3.23 -17.71 -52.44
N ASN A 34 -3.85 -16.55 -52.16
CA ASN A 34 -3.92 -16.01 -50.83
C ASN A 34 -4.71 -16.96 -49.91
N THR A 35 -4.20 -17.22 -48.74
CA THR A 35 -4.79 -18.10 -47.74
C THR A 35 -5.11 -17.22 -46.54
N ALA A 36 -6.24 -17.46 -45.84
CA ALA A 36 -6.60 -16.71 -44.66
C ALA A 36 -5.54 -16.82 -43.54
N PRO A 37 -5.32 -15.74 -42.80
CA PRO A 37 -4.52 -15.79 -41.59
C PRO A 37 -5.16 -16.74 -40.57
N THR A 38 -4.42 -17.09 -39.53
CA THR A 38 -4.93 -17.94 -38.43
C THR A 38 -4.55 -17.28 -37.08
N ILE A 39 -5.53 -17.11 -36.20
CA ILE A 39 -5.33 -16.67 -34.80
C ILE A 39 -4.89 -17.89 -34.00
N ALA A 40 -3.80 -17.76 -33.23
CA ALA A 40 -3.42 -18.77 -32.26
C ALA A 40 -4.37 -18.71 -31.05
N ASP A 41 -4.81 -19.90 -30.60
CA ASP A 41 -5.64 -20.00 -29.42
C ASP A 41 -4.85 -19.49 -28.18
N PRO A 42 -5.29 -18.42 -27.50
CA PRO A 42 -4.61 -17.90 -26.32
C PRO A 42 -4.86 -18.76 -25.05
N GLY A 43 -5.75 -19.77 -25.14
CA GLY A 43 -6.21 -20.54 -23.98
C GLY A 43 -7.18 -19.76 -23.09
N SER A 44 -7.27 -20.16 -21.81
CA SER A 44 -8.09 -19.46 -20.83
C SER A 44 -7.49 -18.10 -20.50
N LEU A 45 -8.30 -17.05 -20.56
CA LEU A 45 -7.90 -15.70 -20.22
C LEU A 45 -8.51 -15.30 -18.88
N SER A 46 -7.69 -14.79 -17.99
CA SER A 46 -8.12 -14.20 -16.73
C SER A 46 -7.32 -12.94 -16.44
N ILE A 47 -7.94 -12.03 -15.72
CA ILE A 47 -7.30 -10.82 -15.22
C ILE A 47 -7.80 -10.54 -13.81
N LEU A 48 -6.91 -10.06 -12.96
CA LEU A 48 -7.31 -9.55 -11.66
C LEU A 48 -8.06 -8.22 -11.86
N GLU A 49 -9.12 -7.98 -11.11
CA GLU A 49 -9.82 -6.70 -11.13
C GLU A 49 -8.85 -5.51 -10.95
N GLY A 50 -9.24 -4.34 -11.38
CA GLY A 50 -8.36 -3.17 -11.41
C GLY A 50 -7.29 -3.20 -12.52
N GLY A 51 -7.04 -4.36 -13.14
CA GLY A 51 -6.14 -4.50 -14.28
C GLY A 51 -6.83 -4.18 -15.61
N THR A 52 -6.09 -3.67 -16.59
CA THR A 52 -6.66 -3.43 -17.93
C THR A 52 -6.02 -4.28 -19.02
N SER A 53 -4.74 -4.62 -18.91
CA SER A 53 -3.99 -5.32 -19.94
C SER A 53 -4.15 -6.84 -19.80
N ILE A 54 -4.75 -7.51 -20.81
CA ILE A 54 -5.12 -8.93 -20.71
C ILE A 54 -4.08 -9.82 -21.36
N VAL A 55 -3.94 -9.72 -22.68
CA VAL A 55 -3.05 -10.60 -23.48
C VAL A 55 -2.67 -9.92 -24.79
N THR A 56 -1.51 -10.27 -25.32
CA THR A 56 -1.18 -9.95 -26.71
C THR A 56 -1.48 -11.20 -27.56
N LEU A 57 -2.53 -11.10 -28.37
CA LEU A 57 -2.91 -12.17 -29.31
C LEU A 57 -1.85 -12.32 -30.38
N SER A 58 -1.64 -13.56 -30.82
CA SER A 58 -0.76 -13.87 -31.94
C SER A 58 -1.54 -14.45 -33.11
N ALA A 59 -1.09 -14.14 -34.33
CA ALA A 59 -1.64 -14.72 -35.54
C ALA A 59 -0.53 -14.96 -36.58
N SER A 60 -0.78 -15.84 -37.53
CA SER A 60 0.15 -16.13 -38.60
C SER A 60 -0.55 -16.15 -39.95
N ASP A 61 0.17 -15.74 -40.97
CA ASP A 61 -0.27 -15.78 -42.38
C ASP A 61 0.72 -16.59 -43.23
N PRO A 62 0.25 -17.54 -44.04
CA PRO A 62 1.13 -18.37 -44.88
C PRO A 62 1.93 -17.61 -45.92
N GLN A 63 1.45 -16.41 -46.33
CA GLN A 63 2.12 -15.54 -47.30
C GLN A 63 2.91 -14.42 -46.61
N ASN A 64 2.89 -14.35 -45.23
CA ASN A 64 3.48 -13.28 -44.41
C ASN A 64 2.91 -11.89 -44.74
N ASN A 65 1.60 -11.80 -45.03
CA ASN A 65 0.92 -10.55 -45.20
C ASN A 65 0.88 -9.77 -43.87
N THR A 66 0.75 -8.44 -43.96
CA THR A 66 0.57 -7.60 -42.75
C THR A 66 -0.81 -7.90 -42.15
N LEU A 67 -0.79 -8.27 -40.86
CA LEU A 67 -2.00 -8.60 -40.11
C LEU A 67 -2.51 -7.42 -39.30
N THR A 68 -3.83 -7.29 -39.22
CA THR A 68 -4.51 -6.30 -38.36
C THR A 68 -5.58 -6.99 -37.53
N PHE A 69 -5.65 -6.63 -36.26
CA PHE A 69 -6.63 -7.15 -35.32
C PHE A 69 -7.79 -6.17 -35.14
N SER A 70 -9.00 -6.70 -34.90
CA SER A 70 -10.20 -5.94 -34.56
C SER A 70 -11.15 -6.75 -33.69
N ILE A 71 -12.00 -6.07 -32.91
CA ILE A 71 -13.11 -6.71 -32.16
C ILE A 71 -14.36 -6.60 -33.04
N VAL A 72 -15.03 -7.72 -33.31
CA VAL A 72 -16.13 -7.78 -34.29
C VAL A 72 -17.49 -8.10 -33.69
N SER A 73 -17.56 -8.87 -32.60
CA SER A 73 -18.81 -9.24 -31.95
C SER A 73 -18.58 -9.61 -30.48
N GLY A 74 -19.65 -10.02 -29.78
CA GLY A 74 -19.71 -10.35 -28.37
C GLY A 74 -20.54 -9.35 -27.60
N ASP A 75 -21.20 -9.82 -26.55
CA ASP A 75 -22.13 -8.97 -25.77
C ASP A 75 -21.36 -7.88 -25.03
N ASP A 76 -20.12 -8.20 -24.57
CA ASP A 76 -19.27 -7.30 -23.82
C ASP A 76 -18.22 -6.56 -24.66
N ARG A 77 -18.26 -6.71 -25.99
CA ARG A 77 -17.23 -6.15 -26.91
C ARG A 77 -16.92 -4.67 -26.70
N ALA A 78 -17.93 -3.89 -26.25
CA ALA A 78 -17.80 -2.44 -26.07
C ALA A 78 -16.89 -2.08 -24.86
N LEU A 79 -16.65 -3.04 -23.97
CA LEU A 79 -15.82 -2.89 -22.78
C LEU A 79 -14.33 -3.09 -23.08
N PHE A 80 -13.98 -3.51 -24.32
CA PHE A 80 -12.61 -3.86 -24.70
C PHE A 80 -12.08 -2.95 -25.80
N SER A 81 -10.76 -2.91 -25.85
CA SER A 81 -9.98 -2.36 -26.95
C SER A 81 -8.94 -3.34 -27.39
N ILE A 82 -8.56 -3.31 -28.69
CA ILE A 82 -7.47 -4.10 -29.22
C ILE A 82 -6.55 -3.22 -30.06
N SER A 83 -5.24 -3.33 -29.84
CA SER A 83 -4.26 -2.62 -30.67
C SER A 83 -4.04 -3.30 -32.01
N ALA A 84 -3.47 -2.60 -32.97
CA ALA A 84 -3.09 -3.17 -34.26
C ALA A 84 -2.08 -4.34 -34.14
N SER A 85 -1.31 -4.39 -33.05
CA SER A 85 -0.36 -5.45 -32.73
C SER A 85 -0.97 -6.61 -31.94
N GLY A 86 -2.29 -6.57 -31.67
CA GLY A 86 -3.01 -7.66 -30.99
C GLY A 86 -3.08 -7.55 -29.47
N LEU A 87 -2.64 -6.46 -28.84
CA LEU A 87 -2.83 -6.27 -27.40
C LEU A 87 -4.31 -6.02 -27.10
N LEU A 88 -4.94 -6.98 -26.44
CA LEU A 88 -6.31 -6.91 -25.93
C LEU A 88 -6.30 -6.31 -24.52
N SER A 89 -7.16 -5.34 -24.29
CA SER A 89 -7.25 -4.65 -23.00
C SER A 89 -8.70 -4.27 -22.70
N PHE A 90 -9.07 -4.18 -21.42
CA PHE A 90 -10.27 -3.47 -21.00
C PHE A 90 -10.15 -1.97 -21.30
N ALA A 91 -11.24 -1.33 -21.69
CA ALA A 91 -11.30 0.14 -21.87
C ALA A 91 -11.30 0.89 -20.54
N THR A 92 -11.91 0.28 -19.51
CA THR A 92 -11.90 0.73 -18.10
C THR A 92 -11.60 -0.48 -17.26
N ALA A 93 -10.83 -0.31 -16.20
CA ALA A 93 -10.52 -1.40 -15.27
C ALA A 93 -11.82 -2.01 -14.71
N PRO A 94 -12.00 -3.33 -14.77
CA PRO A 94 -13.15 -4.00 -14.20
C PRO A 94 -13.05 -4.03 -12.67
N ASP A 95 -14.21 -4.11 -12.02
CA ASP A 95 -14.44 -4.25 -10.60
C ASP A 95 -15.24 -5.53 -10.39
N PHE A 96 -14.73 -6.47 -9.59
CA PHE A 96 -15.34 -7.78 -9.43
C PHE A 96 -16.68 -7.71 -8.68
N GLU A 97 -16.81 -6.80 -7.70
CA GLU A 97 -18.01 -6.60 -6.91
C GLU A 97 -19.10 -5.83 -7.69
N VAL A 98 -18.70 -5.12 -8.74
CA VAL A 98 -19.61 -4.31 -9.58
C VAL A 98 -19.41 -4.70 -11.05
N PRO A 99 -19.70 -5.95 -11.42
CA PRO A 99 -19.49 -6.42 -12.78
C PRO A 99 -20.37 -5.64 -13.78
N ILE A 100 -19.76 -5.27 -14.91
CA ILE A 100 -20.40 -4.48 -15.97
C ILE A 100 -20.60 -5.28 -17.26
N ASP A 101 -20.33 -6.57 -17.24
CA ASP A 101 -20.67 -7.53 -18.30
C ASP A 101 -22.20 -7.67 -18.46
N ALA A 102 -22.63 -8.27 -19.54
CA ALA A 102 -24.04 -8.30 -19.94
C ALA A 102 -24.96 -9.06 -18.96
N ASP A 103 -24.43 -10.06 -18.24
CA ASP A 103 -25.18 -10.93 -17.32
C ASP A 103 -24.62 -10.92 -15.88
N ALA A 104 -23.64 -10.08 -15.61
CA ALA A 104 -23.06 -9.83 -14.29
C ALA A 104 -22.47 -11.07 -13.59
N ASP A 105 -21.79 -11.93 -14.36
CA ASP A 105 -21.14 -13.13 -13.88
C ASP A 105 -19.60 -13.07 -13.84
N ASN A 106 -19.02 -11.88 -14.18
CA ASN A 106 -17.57 -11.66 -14.29
C ASN A 106 -16.89 -12.48 -15.41
N GLU A 107 -17.66 -13.06 -16.34
CA GLU A 107 -17.18 -13.71 -17.56
C GLU A 107 -17.53 -12.86 -18.80
N TYR A 108 -16.54 -12.20 -19.35
CA TYR A 108 -16.69 -11.22 -20.44
C TYR A 108 -16.49 -11.87 -21.79
N LEU A 109 -17.51 -11.86 -22.66
CA LEU A 109 -17.54 -12.54 -23.95
C LEU A 109 -17.34 -11.57 -25.12
N LEU A 110 -16.35 -11.84 -25.95
CA LEU A 110 -16.08 -11.08 -27.18
C LEU A 110 -15.54 -11.97 -28.29
N SER A 111 -15.64 -11.48 -29.54
CA SER A 111 -14.99 -12.12 -30.69
C SER A 111 -14.01 -11.16 -31.34
N VAL A 112 -12.78 -11.65 -31.55
CA VAL A 112 -11.71 -10.95 -32.23
C VAL A 112 -11.56 -11.49 -33.65
N GLN A 113 -11.09 -10.64 -34.55
CA GLN A 113 -10.81 -10.99 -35.95
C GLN A 113 -9.41 -10.52 -36.30
N VAL A 114 -8.70 -11.34 -37.07
CA VAL A 114 -7.47 -10.94 -37.75
C VAL A 114 -7.74 -10.88 -39.26
N SER A 115 -7.15 -9.90 -39.94
CA SER A 115 -7.25 -9.72 -41.39
C SER A 115 -5.89 -9.50 -42.00
N ASP A 116 -5.67 -10.12 -43.19
CA ASP A 116 -4.54 -9.86 -44.09
C ASP A 116 -4.81 -8.76 -45.12
N GLY A 117 -5.97 -8.09 -45.01
CA GLY A 117 -6.47 -7.09 -45.92
C GLY A 117 -7.43 -7.65 -47.00
N SER A 118 -7.56 -8.99 -47.15
CA SER A 118 -8.42 -9.67 -48.15
C SER A 118 -9.27 -10.78 -47.52
N LEU A 119 -8.66 -11.55 -46.65
CA LEU A 119 -9.27 -12.69 -45.95
C LEU A 119 -9.16 -12.47 -44.43
N THR A 120 -9.98 -13.19 -43.69
CA THR A 120 -10.06 -13.05 -42.23
C THR A 120 -10.18 -14.38 -41.54
N ASP A 121 -9.76 -14.40 -40.27
CA ASP A 121 -10.08 -15.45 -39.30
C ASP A 121 -10.62 -14.80 -38.03
N SER A 122 -11.47 -15.50 -37.27
CA SER A 122 -12.11 -14.98 -36.09
C SER A 122 -12.18 -16.01 -34.98
N GLN A 123 -11.98 -15.56 -33.74
CA GLN A 123 -12.04 -16.40 -32.56
C GLN A 123 -12.90 -15.72 -31.47
N THR A 124 -13.74 -16.52 -30.81
CA THR A 124 -14.47 -16.08 -29.61
C THR A 124 -13.56 -16.29 -28.40
N LEU A 125 -13.49 -15.30 -27.55
CA LEU A 125 -12.72 -15.28 -26.32
C LEU A 125 -13.67 -15.08 -25.15
N SER A 126 -13.36 -15.75 -24.03
CA SER A 126 -13.91 -15.47 -22.72
C SER A 126 -12.78 -14.96 -21.83
N VAL A 127 -13.03 -13.86 -21.13
CA VAL A 127 -12.11 -13.26 -20.17
C VAL A 127 -12.79 -13.27 -18.81
N THR A 128 -12.23 -14.01 -17.86
CA THR A 128 -12.73 -14.04 -16.48
C THR A 128 -12.03 -12.96 -15.66
N VAL A 129 -12.81 -12.11 -14.98
CA VAL A 129 -12.30 -11.20 -13.96
C VAL A 129 -12.27 -11.97 -12.63
N SER A 130 -11.15 -11.94 -11.96
CA SER A 130 -10.96 -12.59 -10.66
C SER A 130 -10.97 -11.56 -9.55
N ASP A 131 -11.60 -11.91 -8.43
CA ASP A 131 -11.59 -11.16 -7.19
C ASP A 131 -10.17 -11.00 -6.64
N ALA A 132 -9.83 -9.82 -6.16
CA ALA A 132 -8.60 -9.52 -5.46
C ALA A 132 -8.88 -9.42 -3.96
N PHE A 133 -8.03 -9.98 -3.13
CA PHE A 133 -8.06 -9.63 -1.73
C PHE A 133 -7.53 -8.21 -1.55
N GLU A 134 -8.34 -7.37 -0.96
CA GLU A 134 -8.02 -5.96 -0.84
C GLU A 134 -8.12 -5.43 0.58
N GLY A 135 -7.64 -4.20 0.77
CA GLY A 135 -7.73 -3.53 2.04
C GLY A 135 -7.08 -2.16 2.02
N ARG A 136 -6.95 -1.59 3.21
CA ARG A 136 -6.38 -0.27 3.38
C ARG A 136 -5.38 -0.23 4.53
N VAL A 137 -4.26 0.43 4.32
CA VAL A 137 -3.24 0.71 5.34
C VAL A 137 -3.39 2.14 5.81
N VAL A 138 -3.69 2.32 7.09
CA VAL A 138 -4.05 3.62 7.65
C VAL A 138 -3.44 3.80 9.03
N ASP A 139 -2.61 4.85 9.16
CA ASP A 139 -2.29 5.59 10.40
C ASP A 139 -2.77 7.04 10.26
N ALA A 140 -2.47 7.74 9.22
CA ALA A 140 -3.19 8.34 8.08
C ALA A 140 -3.04 7.42 6.87
N PRO A 141 -3.70 7.67 5.72
CA PRO A 141 -3.51 6.81 4.56
C PRO A 141 -2.04 6.71 4.18
N ILE A 142 -1.48 5.49 4.12
CA ILE A 142 -0.05 5.26 3.86
C ILE A 142 0.13 4.83 2.40
N SER A 143 0.81 5.67 1.62
CA SER A 143 1.12 5.42 0.21
C SER A 143 2.45 4.71 0.04
N GLY A 144 2.52 3.76 -0.91
CA GLY A 144 3.75 3.07 -1.26
C GLY A 144 4.22 2.05 -0.23
N ALA A 145 3.41 1.71 0.77
CA ALA A 145 3.72 0.63 1.70
C ALA A 145 3.72 -0.72 0.99
N ALA A 146 4.71 -1.55 1.26
CA ALA A 146 4.72 -2.94 0.84
C ALA A 146 3.74 -3.74 1.72
N VAL A 147 2.83 -4.49 1.08
CA VAL A 147 1.86 -5.34 1.79
C VAL A 147 2.04 -6.79 1.35
N PHE A 148 2.01 -7.71 2.29
CA PHE A 148 2.01 -9.14 1.98
C PHE A 148 1.13 -9.93 2.96
N ILE A 149 0.70 -11.11 2.52
CA ILE A 149 -0.08 -12.02 3.34
C ILE A 149 0.85 -13.12 3.84
N ASP A 150 1.22 -13.05 5.12
CA ASP A 150 2.05 -14.06 5.78
C ASP A 150 1.22 -15.34 6.02
N LEU A 151 1.26 -16.24 5.04
CA LEU A 151 0.47 -17.48 5.04
C LEU A 151 1.09 -18.57 5.91
N ASN A 152 2.37 -18.50 6.18
CA ASN A 152 3.13 -19.49 6.94
C ASN A 152 3.49 -19.04 8.35
N CYS A 153 3.12 -17.80 8.72
CA CYS A 153 3.32 -17.17 10.03
C CYS A 153 4.78 -17.09 10.48
N ASN A 154 5.69 -16.83 9.54
CA ASN A 154 7.11 -16.66 9.84
C ASN A 154 7.53 -15.18 9.96
N ASN A 155 6.61 -14.24 9.72
CA ASN A 155 6.83 -12.79 9.71
C ASN A 155 7.80 -12.30 8.62
N GLU A 156 8.06 -13.10 7.61
CA GLU A 156 8.94 -12.77 6.49
C GLU A 156 8.14 -12.81 5.19
N GLN A 157 8.39 -11.86 4.30
CA GLN A 157 7.80 -11.89 2.96
C GLN A 157 8.46 -12.98 2.12
N ASN A 158 7.72 -14.05 1.82
CA ASN A 158 8.20 -15.15 0.99
C ASN A 158 7.81 -14.97 -0.50
N VAL A 159 8.51 -15.69 -1.38
CA VAL A 159 8.31 -15.57 -2.85
C VAL A 159 6.90 -15.95 -3.28
N ASP A 160 6.34 -16.97 -2.64
CA ASP A 160 5.04 -17.56 -2.99
C ASP A 160 3.87 -16.90 -2.24
N GLU A 161 4.12 -15.90 -1.42
CA GLU A 161 3.08 -15.18 -0.69
C GLU A 161 2.50 -14.05 -1.52
N PRO A 162 1.15 -13.85 -1.46
CA PRO A 162 0.49 -12.75 -2.10
C PRO A 162 1.02 -11.42 -1.59
N LYS A 163 1.26 -10.48 -2.49
CA LYS A 163 1.84 -9.18 -2.15
C LYS A 163 1.35 -8.08 -3.07
N GLY A 164 1.35 -6.87 -2.54
CA GLY A 164 0.95 -5.67 -3.25
C GLY A 164 1.66 -4.45 -2.70
N THR A 165 1.23 -3.29 -3.17
CA THR A 165 1.73 -2.00 -2.69
C THR A 165 0.54 -1.05 -2.58
N THR A 166 0.51 -0.23 -1.55
CA THR A 166 -0.57 0.72 -1.35
C THR A 166 -0.51 1.88 -2.36
N ASN A 167 -1.68 2.32 -2.82
CA ASN A 167 -1.83 3.51 -3.64
C ASN A 167 -1.81 4.81 -2.79
N ALA A 168 -2.02 5.97 -3.41
CA ALA A 168 -2.01 7.28 -2.75
C ALA A 168 -3.06 7.44 -1.63
N ASN A 169 -4.10 6.61 -1.61
CA ASN A 169 -5.16 6.62 -0.59
C ASN A 169 -5.00 5.49 0.44
N GLY A 170 -3.87 4.78 0.42
CA GLY A 170 -3.58 3.67 1.32
C GLY A 170 -4.20 2.33 0.92
N TYR A 171 -4.97 2.25 -0.17
CA TYR A 171 -5.59 1.00 -0.63
C TYR A 171 -4.57 0.07 -1.29
N PHE A 172 -4.65 -1.21 -0.99
CA PHE A 172 -3.88 -2.27 -1.64
C PHE A 172 -4.80 -3.34 -2.21
N LYS A 173 -4.30 -4.04 -3.23
CA LYS A 173 -4.87 -5.28 -3.78
C LYS A 173 -3.76 -6.32 -3.91
N VAL A 174 -4.09 -7.57 -3.59
CA VAL A 174 -3.20 -8.73 -3.78
C VAL A 174 -3.96 -9.83 -4.50
N ASP A 175 -3.22 -10.72 -5.16
CA ASP A 175 -3.83 -11.89 -5.81
C ASP A 175 -4.62 -12.72 -4.80
N SER A 176 -5.72 -13.31 -5.26
CA SER A 176 -6.53 -14.22 -4.46
C SER A 176 -5.71 -15.40 -3.95
N PHE A 177 -5.97 -15.83 -2.74
CA PHE A 177 -5.28 -16.92 -2.07
C PHE A 177 -6.25 -17.80 -1.29
N THR A 178 -5.78 -18.93 -0.82
CA THR A 178 -6.57 -19.83 0.01
C THR A 178 -5.95 -19.95 1.40
N LEU A 179 -6.81 -19.89 2.43
CA LEU A 179 -6.38 -20.12 3.80
C LEU A 179 -6.01 -21.59 4.00
N THR A 180 -4.80 -21.84 4.47
CA THR A 180 -4.34 -23.19 4.80
C THR A 180 -4.41 -23.42 6.30
N ALA A 181 -4.76 -24.63 6.72
CA ALA A 181 -4.78 -24.98 8.13
C ALA A 181 -3.36 -25.04 8.69
N GLY A 182 -3.12 -24.46 9.86
CA GLY A 182 -1.83 -24.60 10.56
C GLY A 182 -1.42 -23.39 11.37
N CYS A 183 -1.68 -22.18 10.89
CA CYS A 183 -1.44 -20.94 11.63
C CYS A 183 -2.56 -19.93 11.36
N SER A 184 -2.51 -18.76 11.99
CA SER A 184 -3.44 -17.66 11.72
C SER A 184 -2.73 -16.63 10.84
N PRO A 185 -2.96 -16.65 9.52
CA PRO A 185 -2.31 -15.75 8.59
C PRO A 185 -2.54 -14.27 8.95
N LYS A 186 -1.57 -13.44 8.62
CA LYS A 186 -1.61 -12.00 8.87
C LYS A 186 -1.45 -11.22 7.58
N VAL A 187 -2.12 -10.07 7.52
CA VAL A 187 -1.78 -9.00 6.57
C VAL A 187 -0.70 -8.16 7.23
N ILE A 188 0.45 -8.07 6.60
CA ILE A 188 1.58 -7.28 7.10
C ILE A 188 1.86 -6.17 6.11
N SER A 189 1.88 -4.93 6.60
CA SER A 189 2.29 -3.75 5.87
C SER A 189 3.61 -3.24 6.40
N LYS A 190 4.50 -2.80 5.51
CA LYS A 190 5.79 -2.24 5.88
C LYS A 190 6.15 -1.01 5.07
N GLY A 191 6.67 0.00 5.78
CA GLY A 191 7.15 1.23 5.19
C GLY A 191 6.03 2.09 4.59
N GLY A 192 6.40 2.91 3.62
CA GLY A 192 5.50 3.82 2.91
C GLY A 192 5.66 5.28 3.34
N THR A 193 4.73 6.10 2.88
CA THR A 193 4.69 7.55 3.17
C THR A 193 3.29 7.90 3.68
N ASP A 194 3.22 8.55 4.81
CA ASP A 194 2.01 9.16 5.31
C ASP A 194 1.57 10.27 4.34
N THR A 195 0.39 10.15 3.78
CA THR A 195 -0.07 11.06 2.72
C THR A 195 -0.55 12.41 3.24
N LYS A 196 -0.84 12.52 4.53
CA LYS A 196 -1.24 13.78 5.15
C LYS A 196 -0.02 14.63 5.51
N SER A 197 0.96 14.04 6.19
CA SER A 197 2.18 14.75 6.60
C SER A 197 3.29 14.74 5.55
N GLY A 198 3.19 13.89 4.52
CA GLY A 198 4.26 13.66 3.54
C GLY A 198 5.50 12.95 4.11
N LYS A 199 5.42 12.45 5.35
CA LYS A 199 6.56 11.82 6.02
C LYS A 199 6.76 10.38 5.54
N ALA A 200 8.00 10.04 5.18
CA ALA A 200 8.39 8.66 4.95
C ALA A 200 8.48 7.88 6.27
N LEU A 201 7.98 6.66 6.26
CA LEU A 201 7.88 5.76 7.42
C LEU A 201 8.56 4.41 7.11
N PRO A 202 9.88 4.39 6.79
CA PRO A 202 10.53 3.19 6.24
C PRO A 202 10.44 1.98 7.18
N ASP A 203 10.44 2.20 8.48
CA ASP A 203 10.49 1.16 9.51
C ASP A 203 9.15 0.93 10.20
N LEU A 204 8.08 1.60 9.76
CA LEU A 204 6.75 1.32 10.30
C LEU A 204 6.25 -0.02 9.77
N ALA A 205 5.99 -0.96 10.67
CA ALA A 205 5.27 -2.19 10.37
C ALA A 205 3.89 -2.17 11.05
N LEU A 206 2.85 -2.47 10.27
CA LEU A 206 1.48 -2.61 10.77
C LEU A 206 0.95 -3.98 10.40
N ILE A 207 0.14 -4.56 11.28
CA ILE A 207 -0.31 -5.95 11.18
C ILE A 207 -1.82 -6.01 11.38
N SER A 208 -2.49 -6.86 10.61
CA SER A 208 -3.91 -7.18 10.79
C SER A 208 -4.13 -8.68 10.68
N ASP A 209 -5.19 -9.18 11.27
CA ASP A 209 -5.64 -10.54 10.96
C ASP A 209 -6.20 -10.58 9.53
N VAL A 210 -5.99 -11.69 8.84
CA VAL A 210 -6.72 -11.97 7.60
C VAL A 210 -8.16 -12.30 7.97
N PRO A 211 -9.18 -11.63 7.40
CA PRO A 211 -10.57 -11.97 7.63
C PRO A 211 -10.87 -13.43 7.26
N ALA A 212 -11.74 -14.09 8.03
CA ALA A 212 -12.15 -15.45 7.71
C ALA A 212 -12.95 -15.54 6.40
N ASP A 213 -13.65 -14.48 6.07
CA ASP A 213 -14.35 -14.27 4.80
C ASP A 213 -13.46 -13.37 3.94
N LEU A 214 -12.83 -13.95 2.93
CA LEU A 214 -11.86 -13.25 2.04
C LEU A 214 -12.54 -12.29 1.05
N THR A 215 -13.87 -12.23 1.01
CA THR A 215 -14.60 -11.20 0.26
C THR A 215 -14.69 -9.88 1.03
N LYS A 216 -14.23 -9.85 2.28
CA LYS A 216 -14.15 -8.64 3.08
C LYS A 216 -12.76 -8.03 3.00
N SER A 217 -12.71 -6.72 2.89
CA SER A 217 -11.46 -5.94 2.96
C SER A 217 -10.76 -6.09 4.31
N ALA A 218 -9.45 -5.92 4.32
CA ALA A 218 -8.65 -5.89 5.55
C ALA A 218 -8.17 -4.48 5.85
N ASN A 219 -8.45 -3.98 7.04
CA ASN A 219 -7.86 -2.75 7.54
C ASN A 219 -6.58 -3.03 8.32
N VAL A 220 -5.50 -2.40 7.91
CA VAL A 220 -4.17 -2.53 8.53
C VAL A 220 -3.83 -1.21 9.19
N THR A 221 -3.94 -1.17 10.50
CA THR A 221 -3.82 0.05 11.32
C THR A 221 -2.97 -0.22 12.56
N PRO A 222 -2.51 0.83 13.27
CA PRO A 222 -1.92 0.66 14.59
C PRO A 222 -2.81 -0.15 15.55
N LEU A 223 -4.12 0.13 15.56
CA LEU A 223 -5.09 -0.60 16.39
C LEU A 223 -5.24 -2.06 15.94
N SER A 224 -5.32 -2.34 14.63
CA SER A 224 -5.36 -3.72 14.14
C SER A 224 -4.13 -4.51 14.56
N THR A 225 -2.97 -3.87 14.64
CA THR A 225 -1.71 -4.48 15.11
C THR A 225 -1.85 -4.97 16.55
N VAL A 226 -2.47 -4.16 17.41
CA VAL A 226 -2.75 -4.57 18.80
C VAL A 226 -3.79 -5.70 18.86
N ILE A 227 -4.85 -5.63 18.09
CA ILE A 227 -5.89 -6.68 18.01
C ILE A 227 -5.29 -8.00 17.50
N ALA A 228 -4.40 -7.95 16.50
CA ALA A 228 -3.76 -9.11 15.92
C ALA A 228 -2.74 -9.78 16.85
N SER A 229 -2.30 -9.11 17.93
CA SER A 229 -1.39 -9.67 18.94
C SER A 229 -2.08 -10.63 19.91
N VAL A 230 -3.40 -10.65 19.96
CA VAL A 230 -4.20 -11.53 20.81
C VAL A 230 -5.03 -12.51 19.98
N ASN A 231 -5.12 -13.76 20.45
CA ASN A 231 -5.61 -14.86 19.63
C ASN A 231 -7.07 -15.28 19.90
N THR A 232 -7.71 -14.80 20.99
CA THR A 232 -9.07 -15.19 21.31
C THR A 232 -10.04 -14.02 21.19
N PRO A 233 -11.30 -14.26 20.75
CA PRO A 233 -12.30 -13.20 20.66
C PRO A 233 -12.53 -12.46 21.98
N GLU A 234 -12.49 -13.17 23.11
CA GLU A 234 -12.66 -12.61 24.45
C GLU A 234 -11.50 -11.68 24.82
N ALA A 235 -10.25 -12.07 24.50
CA ALA A 235 -9.09 -11.23 24.75
C ALA A 235 -9.10 -9.98 23.85
N LYS A 236 -9.51 -10.10 22.59
CA LYS A 236 -9.69 -8.97 21.69
C LYS A 236 -10.72 -7.98 22.22
N ALA A 237 -11.90 -8.48 22.65
CA ALA A 237 -12.95 -7.66 23.24
C ALA A 237 -12.49 -6.95 24.53
N ALA A 238 -11.69 -7.64 25.38
CA ALA A 238 -11.13 -7.05 26.59
C ALA A 238 -10.14 -5.90 26.26
N VAL A 239 -9.29 -6.09 25.27
CA VAL A 239 -8.36 -5.07 24.80
C VAL A 239 -9.11 -3.85 24.27
N LEU A 240 -10.10 -4.04 23.39
CA LEU A 240 -10.92 -2.95 22.87
C LEU A 240 -11.62 -2.16 23.97
N THR A 241 -12.20 -2.87 24.95
CA THR A 241 -12.84 -2.23 26.11
C THR A 241 -11.84 -1.40 26.90
N ALA A 242 -10.63 -1.92 27.13
CA ALA A 242 -9.59 -1.23 27.89
C ALA A 242 -9.03 0.00 27.15
N LEU A 243 -9.05 -0.02 25.82
CA LEU A 243 -8.68 1.11 24.95
C LEU A 243 -9.81 2.13 24.78
N GLY A 244 -11.01 1.87 25.31
CA GLY A 244 -12.18 2.71 25.12
C GLY A 244 -12.74 2.69 23.70
N ILE A 245 -12.43 1.65 22.92
CA ILE A 245 -12.81 1.52 21.52
C ILE A 245 -14.25 1.00 21.41
N SER A 246 -15.03 1.64 20.55
CA SER A 246 -16.38 1.19 20.19
C SER A 246 -16.32 0.26 18.98
N GLY A 247 -17.15 -0.79 18.98
CA GLY A 247 -17.24 -1.79 17.91
C GLY A 247 -16.62 -3.13 18.26
N SER A 248 -16.83 -4.11 17.41
CA SER A 248 -16.22 -5.44 17.53
C SER A 248 -14.85 -5.50 16.82
N ALA A 249 -14.03 -6.47 17.20
CA ALA A 249 -12.75 -6.67 16.53
C ALA A 249 -12.91 -6.97 15.03
N GLU A 250 -13.92 -7.77 14.64
CA GLU A 250 -14.19 -8.06 13.24
C GLU A 250 -14.58 -6.80 12.45
N GLU A 251 -15.46 -5.97 13.00
CA GLU A 251 -15.87 -4.71 12.39
C GLU A 251 -14.68 -3.79 12.16
N LEU A 252 -13.83 -3.59 13.17
CA LEU A 252 -12.64 -2.74 13.08
C LEU A 252 -11.59 -3.25 12.09
N LEU A 253 -11.53 -4.57 11.90
CA LEU A 253 -10.60 -5.20 10.95
C LEU A 253 -11.12 -5.19 9.51
N THR A 254 -12.42 -5.00 9.29
CA THR A 254 -13.04 -5.16 7.97
C THR A 254 -13.79 -3.92 7.47
N SER A 255 -14.13 -2.93 8.32
CA SER A 255 -14.72 -1.65 7.90
C SER A 255 -13.64 -0.59 7.67
N ASP A 256 -13.85 0.32 6.74
CA ASP A 256 -12.95 1.46 6.52
C ASP A 256 -13.22 2.56 7.56
N GLY A 257 -12.67 2.40 8.77
CA GLY A 257 -12.85 3.34 9.87
C GLY A 257 -12.30 4.74 9.59
N TRP A 258 -11.41 4.90 8.62
CA TRP A 258 -10.97 6.22 8.16
C TRP A 258 -12.07 6.89 7.33
N ALA A 259 -12.66 6.19 6.37
CA ALA A 259 -13.76 6.72 5.57
C ALA A 259 -15.00 7.02 6.43
N ASP A 260 -15.29 6.18 7.44
CA ASP A 260 -16.37 6.40 8.39
C ASP A 260 -16.13 7.70 9.20
N ALA A 261 -14.90 7.93 9.66
CA ALA A 261 -14.52 9.14 10.37
C ALA A 261 -14.60 10.39 9.46
N GLU A 262 -14.14 10.30 8.19
CA GLU A 262 -14.33 11.34 7.16
C GLU A 262 -15.82 11.62 6.93
N GLY A 263 -16.66 10.59 7.01
CA GLY A 263 -18.13 10.70 6.96
C GLY A 263 -18.77 11.36 8.18
N GLY A 264 -17.99 11.64 9.23
CA GLY A 264 -18.42 12.33 10.44
C GLY A 264 -18.87 11.41 11.58
N ASP A 265 -18.54 10.11 11.54
CA ASP A 265 -18.81 9.20 12.67
C ASP A 265 -17.88 9.49 13.84
N GLU A 266 -18.46 9.95 14.95
CA GLU A 266 -17.70 10.36 16.16
C GLU A 266 -17.02 9.19 16.87
N ASN A 267 -17.56 7.95 16.78
CA ASN A 267 -16.90 6.78 17.31
C ASN A 267 -15.68 6.42 16.43
N ALA A 268 -15.81 6.49 15.11
CA ALA A 268 -14.69 6.29 14.20
C ALA A 268 -13.60 7.34 14.43
N LYS A 269 -13.94 8.62 14.65
CA LYS A 269 -12.98 9.66 15.03
C LYS A 269 -12.29 9.37 16.37
N ALA A 270 -13.04 8.89 17.37
CA ALA A 270 -12.44 8.49 18.65
C ALA A 270 -11.46 7.32 18.48
N ASN A 271 -11.81 6.34 17.64
CA ASN A 271 -10.93 5.22 17.30
C ASN A 271 -9.66 5.70 16.56
N GLN A 272 -9.77 6.73 15.70
CA GLN A 272 -8.60 7.29 14.99
C GLN A 272 -7.64 8.00 15.97
N ARG A 273 -8.10 8.65 17.03
CA ARG A 273 -7.21 9.22 18.08
C ARG A 273 -6.38 8.11 18.74
N VAL A 274 -6.99 6.97 19.06
CA VAL A 274 -6.26 5.81 19.61
C VAL A 274 -5.29 5.22 18.58
N ASN A 275 -5.67 5.16 17.31
CA ASN A 275 -4.76 4.75 16.24
C ASN A 275 -3.51 5.64 16.20
N GLN A 276 -3.67 6.96 16.23
CA GLN A 276 -2.56 7.91 16.22
C GLN A 276 -1.64 7.74 17.45
N GLN A 277 -2.20 7.53 18.64
CA GLN A 277 -1.42 7.28 19.85
C GLN A 277 -0.59 6.00 19.77
N ILE A 278 -1.18 4.92 19.25
CA ILE A 278 -0.48 3.64 19.06
C ILE A 278 0.56 3.78 17.94
N GLY A 279 0.23 4.48 16.83
CA GLY A 279 1.16 4.74 15.73
C GLY A 279 2.41 5.49 16.21
N LEU A 280 2.25 6.54 17.00
CA LEU A 280 3.36 7.27 17.62
C LEU A 280 4.21 6.37 18.53
N LEU A 281 3.57 5.47 19.28
CA LEU A 281 4.27 4.51 20.14
C LEU A 281 5.11 3.51 19.31
N LEU A 282 4.54 2.97 18.22
CA LEU A 282 5.25 2.06 17.32
C LEU A 282 6.45 2.74 16.67
N GLN A 283 6.29 3.95 16.17
CA GLN A 283 7.38 4.70 15.55
C GLN A 283 8.47 5.08 16.55
N THR A 284 8.08 5.46 17.78
CA THR A 284 9.05 5.75 18.84
C THR A 284 9.84 4.50 19.23
N ALA A 285 9.17 3.34 19.29
CA ALA A 285 9.84 2.08 19.58
C ALA A 285 10.89 1.73 18.52
N ASN A 286 10.58 1.92 17.22
CA ASN A 286 11.55 1.73 16.15
C ASN A 286 12.79 2.61 16.33
N THR A 287 12.62 3.88 16.63
CA THR A 287 13.74 4.82 16.85
C THR A 287 14.59 4.45 18.07
N VAL A 288 13.96 3.92 19.12
CA VAL A 288 14.65 3.49 20.36
C VAL A 288 15.51 2.24 20.13
N THR A 289 15.15 1.40 19.18
CA THR A 289 15.81 0.11 18.90
C THR A 289 16.69 0.13 17.66
N ASP A 290 16.75 1.24 16.94
CA ASP A 290 17.60 1.40 15.76
C ASP A 290 19.08 1.36 16.20
N ASP A 291 19.80 0.35 15.73
CA ASP A 291 21.21 0.10 16.06
C ASP A 291 22.17 0.30 14.88
N ASP A 292 21.75 1.00 13.82
CA ASP A 292 22.53 1.21 12.58
C ASP A 292 22.97 -0.10 11.86
N ASP A 293 22.53 -1.28 12.31
CA ASP A 293 22.83 -2.56 11.66
C ASP A 293 21.71 -2.96 10.68
N GLU A 294 21.85 -2.55 9.42
CA GLU A 294 20.91 -2.90 8.34
C GLU A 294 20.79 -4.42 8.06
N SER A 295 21.51 -5.28 8.81
CA SER A 295 21.56 -6.72 8.56
C SER A 295 20.31 -7.48 9.04
N THR A 296 19.53 -6.91 9.96
CA THR A 296 18.33 -7.56 10.52
C THR A 296 17.17 -6.58 10.64
N ASP A 297 16.18 -6.79 9.82
CA ASP A 297 14.93 -6.02 9.89
C ASP A 297 14.06 -6.52 11.04
N VAL A 298 14.02 -5.77 12.12
CA VAL A 298 13.26 -6.09 13.34
C VAL A 298 11.90 -5.39 13.41
N SER A 299 11.54 -4.56 12.42
CA SER A 299 10.35 -3.71 12.47
C SER A 299 9.05 -4.49 12.73
N ILE A 300 8.88 -5.64 12.08
CA ILE A 300 7.69 -6.50 12.27
C ILE A 300 7.67 -7.12 13.68
N LEU A 301 8.81 -7.63 14.14
CA LEU A 301 8.91 -8.21 15.48
C LEU A 301 8.68 -7.17 16.57
N LEU A 302 9.19 -5.96 16.35
CA LEU A 302 9.01 -4.84 17.28
C LEU A 302 7.54 -4.40 17.32
N ALA A 303 6.88 -4.27 16.15
CA ALA A 303 5.46 -3.96 16.10
C ALA A 303 4.62 -5.02 16.85
N GLN A 304 4.93 -6.30 16.69
CA GLN A 304 4.27 -7.39 17.42
C GLN A 304 4.54 -7.30 18.93
N SER A 305 5.76 -6.99 19.34
CA SER A 305 6.11 -6.89 20.76
C SER A 305 5.43 -5.69 21.40
N VAL A 306 5.47 -4.50 20.79
CA VAL A 306 4.73 -3.32 21.27
C VAL A 306 3.25 -3.64 21.41
N ALA A 307 2.64 -4.20 20.38
CA ALA A 307 1.22 -4.55 20.38
C ALA A 307 0.87 -5.55 21.50
N LYS A 308 1.70 -6.54 21.72
CA LYS A 308 1.56 -7.52 22.81
C LYS A 308 1.66 -6.85 24.20
N GLN A 309 2.59 -5.91 24.38
CA GLN A 309 2.72 -5.18 25.65
C GLN A 309 1.52 -4.28 25.89
N VAL A 310 1.05 -3.54 24.88
CA VAL A 310 -0.19 -2.75 24.95
C VAL A 310 -1.38 -3.64 25.36
N ALA A 311 -1.55 -4.78 24.70
CA ALA A 311 -2.63 -5.71 25.02
C ALA A 311 -2.49 -6.29 26.44
N THR A 312 -1.26 -6.55 26.92
CA THR A 312 -0.98 -7.07 28.25
C THR A 312 -1.37 -6.05 29.33
N VAL A 313 -0.95 -4.79 29.16
CA VAL A 313 -1.29 -3.71 30.10
C VAL A 313 -2.81 -3.46 30.10
N ALA A 314 -3.43 -3.41 28.92
CA ALA A 314 -4.87 -3.25 28.78
C ALA A 314 -5.66 -4.34 29.54
N GLN A 315 -5.27 -5.60 29.39
CA GLN A 315 -5.93 -6.73 30.06
C GLN A 315 -5.69 -6.72 31.59
N ALA A 316 -4.48 -6.35 32.04
CA ALA A 316 -4.13 -6.34 33.45
C ALA A 316 -4.80 -5.22 34.23
N GLN A 317 -4.93 -4.04 33.64
CA GLN A 317 -5.43 -2.83 34.29
C GLN A 317 -6.93 -2.55 34.01
N GLY A 318 -7.51 -3.20 32.98
CA GLY A 318 -8.88 -2.97 32.52
C GLY A 318 -9.08 -1.63 31.80
N SER A 319 -8.07 -0.78 31.76
CA SER A 319 -7.98 0.44 30.95
C SER A 319 -6.52 0.72 30.65
N ILE A 320 -6.25 1.41 29.55
CA ILE A 320 -4.92 1.89 29.21
C ILE A 320 -4.98 3.39 28.95
N ASP A 321 -4.00 4.11 29.51
CA ASP A 321 -3.88 5.56 29.37
C ASP A 321 -2.53 5.88 28.72
N PHE A 322 -2.55 6.24 27.45
CA PHE A 322 -1.35 6.66 26.70
C PHE A 322 -0.90 8.09 27.00
N THR A 323 -1.62 8.84 27.85
CA THR A 323 -1.16 10.11 28.38
C THR A 323 -0.34 9.96 29.67
N ALA A 324 -0.31 8.73 30.22
CA ALA A 324 0.48 8.39 31.39
C ALA A 324 1.88 7.89 30.97
N SER A 325 2.91 8.65 31.33
CA SER A 325 4.31 8.31 30.97
C SER A 325 4.77 6.95 31.50
N GLU A 326 4.29 6.52 32.68
CA GLU A 326 4.61 5.21 33.24
C GLU A 326 4.10 4.05 32.37
N THR A 327 2.91 4.19 31.76
CA THR A 327 2.34 3.22 30.82
C THR A 327 3.21 3.10 29.58
N ILE A 328 3.55 4.23 28.97
CA ILE A 328 4.40 4.31 27.79
C ILE A 328 5.78 3.72 28.06
N GLN A 329 6.41 4.12 29.19
CA GLN A 329 7.72 3.62 29.58
C GLN A 329 7.73 2.10 29.73
N THR A 330 6.71 1.52 30.36
CA THR A 330 6.57 0.08 30.52
C THR A 330 6.50 -0.62 29.16
N VAL A 331 5.59 -0.16 28.27
CA VAL A 331 5.42 -0.76 26.95
C VAL A 331 6.71 -0.69 26.12
N LEU A 332 7.35 0.48 26.04
CA LEU A 332 8.57 0.66 25.25
C LEU A 332 9.74 -0.16 25.82
N THR A 333 9.92 -0.18 27.14
CA THR A 333 11.01 -0.93 27.78
C THR A 333 10.85 -2.42 27.54
N ASP A 334 9.66 -2.96 27.80
CA ASP A 334 9.41 -4.41 27.69
C ASP A 334 9.48 -4.86 26.22
N ALA A 335 8.97 -4.03 25.27
CA ALA A 335 9.04 -4.33 23.86
C ALA A 335 10.50 -4.33 23.35
N ALA A 336 11.27 -3.32 23.68
CA ALA A 336 12.68 -3.24 23.28
C ALA A 336 13.49 -4.41 23.83
N GLN A 337 13.30 -4.78 25.11
CA GLN A 337 14.01 -5.90 25.73
C GLN A 337 13.61 -7.26 25.13
N GLU A 338 12.37 -7.43 24.69
CA GLU A 338 11.91 -8.66 24.06
C GLU A 338 12.56 -8.88 22.70
N VAL A 339 12.68 -7.82 21.89
CA VAL A 339 13.16 -7.90 20.51
C VAL A 339 14.69 -7.82 20.44
N ILE A 340 15.29 -6.91 21.19
CA ILE A 340 16.75 -6.70 21.20
C ILE A 340 17.25 -6.74 22.67
N PRO A 341 17.43 -7.93 23.25
CA PRO A 341 17.83 -8.07 24.65
C PRO A 341 19.18 -7.42 24.98
N ALA A 342 20.02 -7.15 23.99
CA ALA A 342 21.33 -6.51 24.14
C ALA A 342 21.24 -4.97 24.21
N VAL A 343 20.13 -4.36 23.80
CA VAL A 343 19.92 -2.92 23.89
C VAL A 343 19.72 -2.54 25.35
N VAL A 344 20.61 -1.73 25.87
CA VAL A 344 20.52 -1.17 27.23
C VAL A 344 20.25 0.31 27.10
N ILE A 345 18.98 0.70 27.23
CA ILE A 345 18.60 2.11 27.33
C ILE A 345 18.56 2.48 28.80
N GLU A 346 19.25 3.56 29.17
CA GLU A 346 19.20 4.05 30.54
C GLU A 346 17.76 4.34 30.97
N THR A 347 17.35 3.91 32.15
CA THR A 347 15.99 4.09 32.69
C THR A 347 15.56 5.55 32.67
N ALA A 348 16.48 6.48 32.91
CA ALA A 348 16.21 7.91 32.89
C ALA A 348 15.94 8.43 31.45
N ALA A 349 16.63 7.88 30.45
CA ALA A 349 16.39 8.21 29.05
C ALA A 349 15.01 7.70 28.61
N MET A 350 14.68 6.45 28.91
CA MET A 350 13.38 5.88 28.61
C MET A 350 12.22 6.65 29.29
N ALA A 351 12.42 7.06 30.54
CA ALA A 351 11.43 7.88 31.25
C ALA A 351 11.22 9.26 30.61
N ALA A 352 12.29 9.89 30.12
CA ALA A 352 12.22 11.17 29.41
C ALA A 352 11.49 11.02 28.07
N ILE A 353 11.81 10.00 27.29
CA ILE A 353 11.13 9.65 26.04
C ILE A 353 9.64 9.42 26.29
N ALA A 354 9.30 8.60 27.26
CA ALA A 354 7.92 8.30 27.64
C ALA A 354 7.15 9.54 28.09
N SER A 355 7.78 10.47 28.83
CA SER A 355 7.18 11.73 29.25
C SER A 355 6.87 12.64 28.06
N SER A 356 7.79 12.71 27.10
CA SER A 356 7.59 13.52 25.89
C SER A 356 6.47 12.96 25.02
N LEU A 357 6.44 11.64 24.81
CA LEU A 357 5.36 10.99 24.08
C LEU A 357 4.00 11.13 24.79
N ALA A 358 3.96 11.06 26.12
CA ALA A 358 2.76 11.30 26.90
C ALA A 358 2.21 12.73 26.68
N THR A 359 3.10 13.71 26.54
CA THR A 359 2.72 15.10 26.22
C THR A 359 2.05 15.20 24.85
N VAL A 360 2.65 14.58 23.82
CA VAL A 360 2.05 14.52 22.48
C VAL A 360 0.70 13.82 22.51
N ASN A 361 0.62 12.67 23.16
CA ASN A 361 -0.60 11.88 23.27
C ASN A 361 -1.73 12.62 23.99
N THR A 362 -1.39 13.52 24.93
CA THR A 362 -2.39 14.38 25.58
C THR A 362 -3.07 15.32 24.58
N VAL A 363 -2.29 15.88 23.64
CA VAL A 363 -2.85 16.75 22.59
C VAL A 363 -3.64 15.93 21.57
N VAL A 364 -3.09 14.82 21.10
CA VAL A 364 -3.76 13.93 20.13
C VAL A 364 -5.08 13.37 20.66
N SER A 365 -5.18 13.13 21.98
CA SER A 365 -6.40 12.63 22.62
C SER A 365 -7.48 13.68 22.85
N ASP A 366 -7.20 14.97 22.64
CA ASP A 366 -8.17 16.04 22.85
C ASP A 366 -9.39 15.84 21.93
N ALA A 367 -10.55 15.66 22.56
CA ALA A 367 -11.80 15.42 21.84
C ALA A 367 -12.28 16.65 21.03
N THR A 368 -11.74 17.83 21.27
CA THR A 368 -12.05 19.04 20.50
C THR A 368 -11.24 19.12 19.21
N LEU A 369 -10.13 18.38 19.12
CA LEU A 369 -9.32 18.27 17.91
C LEU A 369 -9.92 17.21 16.98
N ASP A 370 -10.19 17.56 15.72
CA ASP A 370 -10.59 16.60 14.71
C ASP A 370 -9.35 15.77 14.30
N PRO A 371 -9.33 14.45 14.54
CA PRO A 371 -8.15 13.61 14.25
C PRO A 371 -7.82 13.51 12.76
N LEU A 372 -8.73 13.95 11.89
CA LEU A 372 -8.56 13.94 10.43
C LEU A 372 -8.18 15.31 9.87
N SER A 373 -8.16 16.36 10.72
CA SER A 373 -7.78 17.70 10.28
C SER A 373 -6.30 17.77 9.92
N ASP A 374 -5.95 18.70 9.06
CA ASP A 374 -4.55 19.00 8.73
C ASP A 374 -3.79 19.43 9.99
N THR A 375 -4.42 20.21 10.88
CA THR A 375 -3.86 20.55 12.20
C THR A 375 -3.46 19.31 13.01
N SER A 376 -4.33 18.30 13.12
CA SER A 376 -4.00 17.05 13.82
C SER A 376 -2.84 16.34 13.14
N SER A 377 -2.85 16.26 11.81
CA SER A 377 -1.79 15.63 11.02
C SER A 377 -0.45 16.37 11.19
N ASP A 378 -0.46 17.68 11.21
CA ASP A 378 0.74 18.51 11.41
C ASP A 378 1.29 18.38 12.84
N ILE A 379 0.43 18.30 13.86
CA ILE A 379 0.84 18.01 15.24
C ILE A 379 1.53 16.63 15.32
N VAL A 380 0.93 15.61 14.73
CA VAL A 380 1.49 14.26 14.69
C VAL A 380 2.82 14.27 13.95
N ALA A 381 2.90 14.89 12.77
CA ALA A 381 4.12 14.95 11.94
C ALA A 381 5.25 15.73 12.62
N ALA A 382 4.96 16.91 13.19
CA ALA A 382 5.95 17.70 13.93
C ALA A 382 6.48 16.94 15.15
N SER A 383 5.56 16.28 15.88
CA SER A 383 5.92 15.46 17.04
C SER A 383 6.79 14.27 16.64
N GLN A 384 6.44 13.58 15.56
CA GLN A 384 7.23 12.49 15.01
C GLN A 384 8.63 12.94 14.61
N ASN A 385 8.76 14.10 13.94
CA ASN A 385 10.06 14.61 13.50
C ASN A 385 10.93 15.05 14.69
N SER A 386 10.38 15.85 15.57
CA SER A 386 11.14 16.37 16.71
C SER A 386 11.44 15.29 17.75
N LEU A 387 10.45 14.46 18.08
CA LEU A 387 10.61 13.40 19.08
C LEU A 387 11.58 12.33 18.58
N GLN A 388 11.43 11.84 17.35
CA GLN A 388 12.29 10.78 16.82
C GLN A 388 13.73 11.22 16.64
N ALA A 389 13.97 12.45 16.14
CA ALA A 389 15.32 13.00 16.06
C ALA A 389 15.96 13.11 17.45
N SER A 390 15.23 13.64 18.43
CA SER A 390 15.72 13.78 19.79
C SER A 390 15.91 12.42 20.50
N VAL A 391 15.05 11.44 20.21
CA VAL A 391 15.20 10.06 20.73
C VAL A 391 16.46 9.42 20.17
N ALA A 392 16.70 9.51 18.87
CA ALA A 392 17.93 8.99 18.25
C ALA A 392 19.18 9.62 18.87
N ASP A 393 19.18 10.94 19.08
CA ASP A 393 20.29 11.68 19.69
C ASP A 393 20.56 11.24 21.15
N VAL A 394 19.52 10.96 21.93
CA VAL A 394 19.65 10.46 23.30
C VAL A 394 20.15 9.01 23.31
N VAL A 395 19.61 8.16 22.45
CA VAL A 395 20.02 6.74 22.36
C VAL A 395 21.47 6.63 21.92
N SER A 396 21.91 7.45 20.97
CA SER A 396 23.30 7.51 20.53
C SER A 396 24.26 8.21 21.52
N GLY A 397 23.73 8.87 22.55
CA GLY A 397 24.50 9.67 23.49
C GLY A 397 24.99 11.02 22.95
N ALA A 398 24.48 11.46 21.79
CA ALA A 398 24.83 12.74 21.17
C ALA A 398 24.31 13.95 21.98
N VAL A 399 23.16 13.79 22.64
CA VAL A 399 22.53 14.82 23.49
C VAL A 399 22.35 14.33 24.92
N SER A 400 22.54 15.22 25.88
CA SER A 400 22.28 14.91 27.29
C SER A 400 20.77 14.87 27.58
N LEU A 401 20.36 14.12 28.60
CA LEU A 401 18.96 14.08 29.07
C LEU A 401 18.36 15.45 29.38
N SER A 402 19.17 16.39 29.84
CA SER A 402 18.72 17.77 30.10
C SER A 402 18.50 18.56 28.80
N GLY A 403 19.31 18.31 27.76
CA GLY A 403 19.09 18.83 26.41
C GLY A 403 17.81 18.25 25.82
N PHE A 404 17.65 16.94 25.87
CA PHE A 404 16.43 16.26 25.41
C PHE A 404 15.15 16.82 26.05
N ALA A 405 15.12 16.99 27.37
CA ALA A 405 13.96 17.55 28.07
C ALA A 405 13.67 19.01 27.67
N SER A 406 14.69 19.76 27.27
CA SER A 406 14.54 21.11 26.72
C SER A 406 13.94 21.09 25.30
N ASP A 407 14.40 20.16 24.47
CA ASP A 407 14.03 20.09 23.06
C ASP A 407 12.69 19.38 22.81
N THR A 408 12.23 18.57 23.75
CA THR A 408 10.96 17.81 23.66
C THR A 408 9.86 18.32 24.58
N GLY A 409 10.04 19.48 25.23
CA GLY A 409 8.94 20.16 25.95
C GLY A 409 7.81 20.52 24.99
N ALA A 410 6.55 20.53 25.48
CA ALA A 410 5.36 20.79 24.67
C ALA A 410 5.48 22.05 23.78
N THR A 411 6.07 23.12 24.32
CA THR A 411 6.31 24.36 23.59
C THR A 411 7.28 24.21 22.42
N THR A 412 8.25 23.31 22.54
CA THR A 412 9.25 23.07 21.49
C THR A 412 8.74 22.02 20.46
N LEU A 413 8.06 20.98 20.94
CA LEU A 413 7.48 19.95 20.07
C LEU A 413 6.43 20.52 19.10
N PHE A 414 5.70 21.55 19.53
CA PHE A 414 4.63 22.16 18.74
C PHE A 414 5.01 23.54 18.15
N ALA A 415 6.22 24.03 18.39
CA ALA A 415 6.69 25.33 17.89
C ALA A 415 6.72 25.45 16.36
N ASN A 416 6.68 24.31 15.65
CA ASN A 416 6.70 24.25 14.19
C ASN A 416 5.40 23.63 13.63
N VAL A 417 4.35 23.54 14.43
CA VAL A 417 3.05 23.09 13.92
C VAL A 417 2.42 24.26 13.21
N SER A 418 2.51 24.31 11.89
CA SER A 418 1.70 25.24 11.13
C SER A 418 0.24 24.80 11.24
N VAL A 419 -0.61 25.61 11.85
CA VAL A 419 -2.05 25.47 11.72
C VAL A 419 -2.39 25.89 10.30
N ALA A 420 -2.24 24.97 9.36
CA ALA A 420 -2.65 25.22 7.99
C ALA A 420 -4.18 25.26 7.95
N ASP A 421 -4.70 26.28 7.47
CA ASP A 421 -5.48 26.43 6.29
C ASP A 421 -6.59 27.47 6.30
N ASP A 422 -7.15 27.90 7.38
CA ASP A 422 -8.14 29.01 7.32
C ASP A 422 -7.87 30.14 8.33
N ALA A 423 -6.85 30.04 9.13
CA ALA A 423 -6.43 31.14 9.95
C ALA A 423 -5.43 32.01 9.18
N PRO A 424 -5.54 33.34 9.30
CA PRO A 424 -4.60 34.25 8.68
C PRO A 424 -3.17 33.92 9.12
N ASP A 425 -2.23 34.04 8.21
CA ASP A 425 -0.78 34.07 8.41
C ASP A 425 -0.36 35.46 7.95
N ASN A 426 -0.41 36.41 8.87
CA ASN A 426 -0.30 37.84 8.54
C ASN A 426 1.12 38.24 8.16
N ASP A 427 2.13 37.56 8.69
CA ASP A 427 3.55 37.84 8.43
C ASP A 427 4.15 36.93 7.36
N GLY A 428 3.48 35.82 6.97
CA GLY A 428 3.87 34.92 5.90
C GLY A 428 5.05 34.01 6.24
N ASP A 429 5.32 33.76 7.52
CA ASP A 429 6.40 32.89 7.98
C ASP A 429 6.01 31.39 7.94
N GLY A 430 4.74 31.07 7.67
CA GLY A 430 4.19 29.71 7.57
C GLY A 430 3.63 29.20 8.91
N ILE A 431 3.53 30.06 9.92
CA ILE A 431 2.84 29.78 11.19
C ILE A 431 1.54 30.58 11.19
N SER A 432 0.43 29.96 11.50
CA SER A 432 -0.86 30.65 11.54
C SER A 432 -0.97 31.53 12.79
N ASP A 433 -1.55 32.74 12.66
CA ASP A 433 -1.83 33.68 13.74
C ASP A 433 -2.49 33.04 14.99
N ALA A 434 -3.21 31.94 14.82
CA ALA A 434 -3.86 31.23 15.90
C ALA A 434 -2.90 30.55 16.90
N ILE A 435 -1.67 30.30 16.50
CA ILE A 435 -0.61 29.62 17.30
C ILE A 435 0.70 30.38 17.27
N ASP A 436 0.81 31.40 16.44
CA ASP A 436 1.99 32.23 16.37
C ASP A 436 2.03 33.16 17.62
N PRO A 437 3.12 33.12 18.39
CA PRO A 437 3.29 34.04 19.51
C PRO A 437 3.61 35.49 19.12
N ASP A 438 3.81 35.77 17.82
CA ASP A 438 4.26 37.03 17.24
C ASP A 438 3.73 37.13 15.80
N ASP A 439 2.38 37.26 15.64
CA ASP A 439 1.66 37.07 14.36
C ASP A 439 1.87 38.19 13.34
N ASP A 440 2.62 39.24 13.67
CA ASP A 440 3.02 40.31 12.76
C ASP A 440 4.54 40.46 12.64
N ASN A 441 5.31 39.57 13.28
CA ASN A 441 6.78 39.48 13.22
C ASN A 441 7.49 40.76 13.71
N ASP A 442 6.89 41.49 14.62
CA ASP A 442 7.49 42.70 15.20
C ASP A 442 8.40 42.39 16.41
N SER A 443 8.55 41.12 16.77
CA SER A 443 9.32 40.61 17.90
C SER A 443 8.73 40.90 19.27
N VAL A 444 7.44 41.20 19.33
CA VAL A 444 6.66 41.38 20.56
C VAL A 444 5.56 40.31 20.58
N ARG A 445 5.37 39.64 21.67
CA ARG A 445 4.30 38.64 21.78
C ARG A 445 2.92 39.28 21.76
N ASP A 446 1.98 38.77 20.97
CA ASP A 446 0.60 39.24 20.82
C ASP A 446 -0.17 39.45 22.13
N SER A 447 0.21 38.76 23.19
CA SER A 447 -0.40 38.97 24.51
C SER A 447 0.00 40.28 25.17
N ILE A 448 0.81 41.10 24.51
CA ILE A 448 1.40 42.34 25.04
C ILE A 448 1.00 43.55 24.17
N ASP A 449 0.53 43.38 22.94
CA ASP A 449 0.04 44.43 22.03
C ASP A 449 -1.41 44.90 22.31
#